data_699b7371d442ce3942a51b4a8ff36723
#
_entry.id   699b7371d442ce3942a51b4a8ff36723
#
_cell.length_a   1.000
_cell.length_b   1.000
_cell.length_c   1.000
_cell.angle_alpha   90.00
_cell.angle_beta   90.00
_cell.angle_gamma   90.00
#
_symmetry.space_group_name_H-M   'P 1'
#
loop_
_entity.id
_entity.type
_entity.pdbx_description
1 polymer ?
#
loop_
_entity_poly.entity_id
_entity_poly.type
_entity_poly.pdbx_seq_one_letter_code
_entity_poly.pdbx_strand_id
1 'polypeptide(L)'
;MLRTLLKSKIHRVKTTHCELHYEGSCAIDEDLLDAANICENEQVHIWNVDNGERFVTYAIKGERGSGMISVNGSAARRACVGDLLI
;
A
#
# COMPACT_ATOMS: atom_id res chain seq x y z
N MET A 1 16.82 -16.84 18.03
CA MET A 1 16.56 -15.39 17.89
C MET A 1 15.76 -15.10 16.63
N LEU A 2 14.72 -14.30 16.74
CA LEU A 2 13.94 -13.86 15.59
C LEU A 2 14.53 -12.55 15.05
N ARG A 3 14.51 -12.39 13.71
CA ARG A 3 14.91 -11.15 13.05
C ARG A 3 13.81 -10.71 12.11
N THR A 4 13.54 -9.42 12.10
CA THR A 4 12.62 -8.83 11.13
C THR A 4 13.46 -8.11 10.08
N LEU A 5 13.35 -8.58 8.84
CA LEU A 5 14.16 -8.07 7.73
C LEU A 5 13.23 -7.59 6.61
N LEU A 6 13.73 -6.65 5.82
CA LEU A 6 13.02 -6.21 4.62
C LEU A 6 12.94 -7.36 3.61
N LYS A 7 11.73 -7.69 3.19
CA LYS A 7 11.49 -8.72 2.18
C LYS A 7 11.55 -8.14 0.78
N SER A 8 10.83 -7.06 0.55
CA SER A 8 10.75 -6.38 -0.74
C SER A 8 10.20 -4.97 -0.55
N LYS A 9 10.21 -4.18 -1.61
CA LYS A 9 9.79 -2.78 -1.54
C LYS A 9 9.20 -2.35 -2.89
N ILE A 10 8.07 -1.64 -2.82
CA ILE A 10 7.54 -0.89 -3.95
C ILE A 10 7.84 0.58 -3.64
N HIS A 11 8.71 1.19 -4.45
CA HIS A 11 9.29 2.49 -4.11
C HIS A 11 8.63 3.63 -4.89
N ARG A 12 8.03 4.58 -4.16
CA ARG A 12 7.50 5.84 -4.69
C ARG A 12 6.37 5.64 -5.71
N VAL A 13 5.37 4.87 -5.34
CA VAL A 13 4.12 4.76 -6.11
C VAL A 13 3.17 5.88 -5.72
N LYS A 14 2.34 6.29 -6.68
CA LYS A 14 1.38 7.37 -6.46
C LYS A 14 0.05 6.80 -5.97
N THR A 15 -0.48 7.38 -4.89
CA THR A 15 -1.81 7.04 -4.38
C THR A 15 -2.87 7.46 -5.41
N THR A 16 -3.72 6.52 -5.82
CA THR A 16 -4.79 6.79 -6.79
C THR A 16 -6.15 6.97 -6.14
N HIS A 17 -6.38 6.33 -4.98
CA HIS A 17 -7.65 6.36 -4.27
C HIS A 17 -7.43 6.37 -2.76
N CYS A 18 -8.33 7.02 -2.03
CA CYS A 18 -8.41 6.97 -0.58
C CYS A 18 -9.88 6.78 -0.20
N GLU A 19 -10.23 5.58 0.28
CA GLU A 19 -11.62 5.18 0.54
C GLU A 19 -11.85 4.98 2.04
N LEU A 20 -12.21 6.06 2.73
CA LEU A 20 -12.33 6.07 4.19
C LEU A 20 -13.37 5.06 4.71
N HIS A 21 -14.50 4.96 4.05
CA HIS A 21 -15.62 4.11 4.48
C HIS A 21 -15.59 2.73 3.79
N TYR A 22 -14.43 2.16 3.68
CA TYR A 22 -14.18 0.85 3.12
C TYR A 22 -13.43 0.02 4.16
N GLU A 23 -13.49 -1.30 4.05
CA GLU A 23 -12.69 -2.16 4.94
C GLU A 23 -11.21 -1.81 4.79
N GLY A 24 -10.48 -1.84 5.92
CA GLY A 24 -9.05 -1.51 5.92
C GLY A 24 -8.30 -2.39 4.94
N SER A 25 -7.30 -1.82 4.28
CA SER A 25 -6.37 -2.52 3.39
C SER A 25 -5.67 -1.51 2.50
N CYS A 26 -4.73 -1.98 1.69
CA CYS A 26 -4.22 -1.21 0.56
C CYS A 26 -4.36 -2.06 -0.70
N ALA A 27 -5.23 -1.63 -1.62
CA ALA A 27 -5.37 -2.31 -2.90
C ALA A 27 -4.25 -1.86 -3.83
N ILE A 28 -3.46 -2.81 -4.30
CA ILE A 28 -2.27 -2.56 -5.12
C ILE A 28 -2.42 -3.32 -6.44
N ASP A 29 -2.15 -2.64 -7.54
CA ASP A 29 -2.11 -3.27 -8.87
C ASP A 29 -1.41 -4.63 -8.76
N GLU A 30 -2.07 -5.67 -9.23
CA GLU A 30 -1.57 -7.04 -9.11
C GLU A 30 -0.21 -7.24 -9.79
N ASP A 31 0.09 -6.49 -10.86
CA ASP A 31 1.41 -6.54 -11.50
C ASP A 31 2.52 -6.07 -10.54
N LEU A 32 2.24 -5.06 -9.73
CA LEU A 32 3.19 -4.59 -8.73
C LEU A 32 3.35 -5.61 -7.58
N LEU A 33 2.26 -6.22 -7.15
CA LEU A 33 2.31 -7.28 -6.15
C LEU A 33 3.16 -8.45 -6.64
N ASP A 34 2.97 -8.87 -7.88
CA ASP A 34 3.76 -9.94 -8.48
C ASP A 34 5.25 -9.56 -8.53
N ALA A 35 5.54 -8.35 -9.02
CA ALA A 35 6.94 -7.88 -9.14
C ALA A 35 7.65 -7.81 -7.78
N ALA A 36 6.93 -7.46 -6.72
CA ALA A 36 7.48 -7.38 -5.36
C ALA A 36 7.35 -8.70 -4.59
N ASN A 37 6.70 -9.70 -5.18
CA ASN A 37 6.40 -10.98 -4.53
C ASN A 37 5.62 -10.79 -3.21
N ILE A 38 4.60 -9.93 -3.27
CA ILE A 38 3.70 -9.69 -2.14
C ILE A 38 2.40 -10.46 -2.38
N CYS A 39 2.04 -11.30 -1.42
CA CYS A 39 0.81 -12.08 -1.48
C CYS A 39 -0.39 -11.24 -1.02
N GLU A 40 -1.57 -11.58 -1.51
CA GLU A 40 -2.81 -11.01 -0.96
C GLU A 40 -2.88 -11.29 0.54
N ASN A 41 -3.30 -10.29 1.32
CA ASN A 41 -3.38 -10.30 2.78
C ASN A 41 -2.02 -10.24 3.50
N GLU A 42 -0.94 -10.12 2.78
CA GLU A 42 0.38 -9.92 3.40
C GLU A 42 0.45 -8.56 4.09
N GLN A 43 1.03 -8.52 5.28
CA GLN A 43 1.25 -7.27 6.00
C GLN A 43 2.22 -6.39 5.22
N VAL A 44 1.87 -5.13 5.06
CA VAL A 44 2.74 -4.13 4.44
C VAL A 44 2.87 -2.91 5.35
N HIS A 45 4.07 -2.36 5.40
CA HIS A 45 4.33 -1.07 6.03
C HIS A 45 4.31 0.00 4.94
N ILE A 46 3.56 1.05 5.15
CA ILE A 46 3.45 2.14 4.18
C ILE A 46 4.05 3.40 4.77
N TRP A 47 4.93 4.02 4.00
CA TRP A 47 5.59 5.27 4.35
C TRP A 47 5.18 6.33 3.33
N ASN A 48 4.54 7.38 3.81
CA ASN A 48 4.08 8.46 2.96
C ASN A 48 5.18 9.53 2.83
N VAL A 49 5.71 9.69 1.63
CA VAL A 49 6.81 10.64 1.37
C VAL A 49 6.35 12.08 1.57
N ASP A 50 5.10 12.39 1.24
CA ASP A 50 4.59 13.76 1.24
C ASP A 50 4.28 14.31 2.63
N ASN A 51 3.82 13.47 3.55
CA ASN A 51 3.45 13.92 4.89
C ASN A 51 4.24 13.27 6.03
N GLY A 52 5.10 12.30 5.71
CA GLY A 52 5.92 11.60 6.70
C GLY A 52 5.19 10.56 7.53
N GLU A 53 3.90 10.33 7.28
CA GLU A 53 3.13 9.34 8.02
C GLU A 53 3.61 7.93 7.70
N ARG A 54 3.57 7.08 8.74
CA ARG A 54 3.91 5.67 8.63
C ARG A 54 2.80 4.85 9.26
N PHE A 55 2.35 3.84 8.56
CA PHE A 55 1.28 2.98 9.06
C PHE A 55 1.44 1.57 8.52
N VAL A 56 0.76 0.64 9.17
CA VAL A 56 0.78 -0.78 8.82
C VAL A 56 -0.61 -1.19 8.40
N THR A 57 -0.69 -1.91 7.30
CA THR A 57 -1.93 -2.47 6.78
C THR A 57 -1.64 -3.80 6.11
N TYR A 58 -2.54 -4.29 5.29
CA TYR A 58 -2.32 -5.49 4.49
C TYR A 58 -2.70 -5.23 3.04
N ALA A 59 -2.05 -5.95 2.13
CA ALA A 59 -2.27 -5.80 0.71
C ALA A 59 -3.47 -6.59 0.23
N ILE A 60 -4.25 -6.02 -0.68
CA ILE A 60 -5.25 -6.75 -1.46
C ILE A 60 -5.00 -6.47 -2.93
N LYS A 61 -5.49 -7.36 -3.79
CA LYS A 61 -5.27 -7.25 -5.22
C LYS A 61 -6.10 -6.10 -5.81
N GLY A 62 -5.43 -5.17 -6.47
CA GLY A 62 -6.05 -4.19 -7.35
C GLY A 62 -6.06 -4.70 -8.79
N GLU A 63 -6.85 -4.08 -9.65
CA GLU A 63 -6.95 -4.47 -11.05
C GLU A 63 -5.58 -4.47 -11.72
N ARG A 64 -5.24 -5.59 -12.37
CA ARG A 64 -3.95 -5.78 -13.03
C ARG A 64 -3.76 -4.76 -14.15
N GLY A 65 -2.63 -4.08 -14.14
CA GLY A 65 -2.28 -3.09 -15.17
C GLY A 65 -2.94 -1.73 -14.99
N SER A 66 -3.72 -1.53 -13.90
CA SER A 66 -4.44 -0.28 -13.65
C SER A 66 -3.58 0.81 -13.02
N GLY A 67 -2.46 0.45 -12.43
CA GLY A 67 -1.66 1.36 -11.60
C GLY A 67 -2.31 1.70 -10.27
N MET A 68 -3.35 0.96 -9.86
CA MET A 68 -4.11 1.25 -8.66
C MET A 68 -3.26 1.16 -7.39
N ILE A 69 -3.35 2.20 -6.58
CA ILE A 69 -2.88 2.24 -5.19
C ILE A 69 -4.01 2.89 -4.39
N SER A 70 -4.83 2.08 -3.77
CA SER A 70 -6.00 2.56 -3.01
C SER A 70 -5.78 2.31 -1.52
N VAL A 71 -5.71 3.38 -0.76
CA VAL A 71 -5.57 3.33 0.70
C VAL A 71 -6.96 3.34 1.31
N ASN A 72 -7.34 2.22 1.92
CA ASN A 72 -8.71 1.97 2.35
C ASN A 72 -8.86 1.99 3.86
N GLY A 73 -10.06 2.38 4.32
CA GLY A 73 -10.40 2.38 5.74
C GLY A 73 -9.71 3.50 6.50
N SER A 74 -9.42 3.27 7.77
CA SER A 74 -8.82 4.29 8.65
C SER A 74 -7.48 4.80 8.13
N ALA A 75 -6.74 4.00 7.39
CA ALA A 75 -5.47 4.40 6.78
C ALA A 75 -5.66 5.55 5.78
N ALA A 76 -6.86 5.73 5.22
CA ALA A 76 -7.16 6.85 4.32
C ALA A 76 -7.03 8.21 5.02
N ARG A 77 -6.99 8.25 6.35
CA ARG A 77 -6.69 9.47 7.11
C ARG A 77 -5.23 9.88 7.03
N ARG A 78 -4.34 8.99 6.58
CA ARG A 78 -2.90 9.21 6.56
C ARG A 78 -2.34 9.40 5.16
N ALA A 79 -3.19 9.44 4.16
CA ALA A 79 -2.78 9.63 2.76
C ALA A 79 -3.84 10.42 2.00
N CYS A 80 -3.37 11.15 1.00
CA CYS A 80 -4.24 11.83 0.04
C CYS A 80 -3.95 11.29 -1.36
N VAL A 81 -4.96 11.35 -2.23
CA VAL A 81 -4.73 11.02 -3.65
C VAL A 81 -3.59 11.89 -4.19
N GLY A 82 -2.65 11.26 -4.88
CA GLY A 82 -1.46 11.92 -5.42
C GLY A 82 -0.22 11.81 -4.54
N ASP A 83 -0.35 11.40 -3.28
CA ASP A 83 0.80 11.21 -2.39
C ASP A 83 1.69 10.07 -2.88
N LEU A 84 3.00 10.26 -2.75
CA LEU A 84 3.98 9.22 -3.04
C LEU A 84 4.14 8.32 -1.82
N LEU A 85 4.01 7.02 -2.04
CA LEU A 85 4.12 6.01 -1.00
C LEU A 85 5.28 5.06 -1.27
N ILE A 86 5.87 4.60 -0.19
CA ILE A 86 6.85 3.52 -0.21
C ILE A 86 6.30 2.37 0.60
#